data_7c18f35637cb15e70c5a0120513b214d
#
_entry.id   7c18f35637cb15e70c5a0120513b214d
#
_cell.length_a   1.000
_cell.length_b   1.000
_cell.length_c   1.000
_cell.angle_alpha   90.00
_cell.angle_beta   90.00
_cell.angle_gamma   90.00
#
_symmetry.space_group_name_H-M   'P 1'
#
loop_
_entity.id
_entity.type
_entity.pdbx_description
1 polymer ?
#
loop_
_entity_poly.entity_id
_entity_poly.type
_entity_poly.pdbx_seq_one_letter_code
_entity_poly.pdbx_strand_id
1 'polypeptide(L)'
;GFAERPCILIDLLCDNTKGTVEEFQNVAYVHKNNDAISHMFKVGSGLDSQILGDFEIIGQLKSGAKKSKNAGLLNSYLERLVNSVIRASKRIKTETELSSGATSVSFASVQYIMSNVKHISEKNILLFGTGKIGRNTCENLVKHTKNTHITLINRTKDKAEAVAGKFNLLVKDYRNLQEEINISDIVIVATGAQDPTVYKSLIQTKKPLLILDLSIPKNVNEDVRDLENITLVHLDDLAKITDETLEKRKAYIPAAETIIYEINAEFNAWLDTLKFVPTIQAIKHKLTDLKNSEFSTQRKKLDNFNEEQAELISARIIQKITNHFASHLKDENTSVDESIEFIEKVFQIGHQLPVKKTSEIEEKYKITLS
;
A
#
# COMPACT_ATOMS: atom_id res chain seq x y z
N GLY A 1 8.93 -9.71 -0.45
CA GLY A 1 9.87 -10.29 -1.41
C GLY A 1 10.20 -11.72 -1.02
N PHE A 2 10.77 -12.47 -1.94
CA PHE A 2 11.37 -13.76 -1.65
C PHE A 2 12.78 -13.55 -1.10
N ALA A 3 12.89 -12.99 0.10
CA ALA A 3 14.18 -12.87 0.76
C ALA A 3 14.48 -14.21 1.45
N GLU A 4 15.61 -14.79 1.12
CA GLU A 4 16.08 -16.02 1.78
C GLU A 4 16.31 -15.78 3.28
N ARG A 5 16.60 -14.53 3.66
CA ARG A 5 16.80 -14.12 5.06
C ARG A 5 16.11 -12.79 5.31
N PRO A 6 15.20 -12.70 6.27
CA PRO A 6 14.58 -11.41 6.65
C PRO A 6 15.60 -10.35 7.04
N CYS A 7 16.73 -10.75 7.66
CA CYS A 7 17.80 -9.84 8.06
C CYS A 7 18.37 -9.03 6.89
N ILE A 8 18.44 -9.58 5.66
CA ILE A 8 18.93 -8.83 4.49
C ILE A 8 18.06 -7.59 4.23
N LEU A 9 16.74 -7.69 4.39
CA LEU A 9 15.84 -6.55 4.20
C LEU A 9 15.98 -5.53 5.35
N ILE A 10 16.23 -6.02 6.56
CA ILE A 10 16.47 -5.18 7.75
C ILE A 10 17.78 -4.42 7.59
N ASP A 11 18.86 -5.13 7.22
CA ASP A 11 20.17 -4.54 6.97
C ASP A 11 20.10 -3.46 5.89
N LEU A 12 19.47 -3.76 4.73
CA LEU A 12 19.26 -2.79 3.66
C LEU A 12 18.46 -1.55 4.12
N LEU A 13 17.46 -1.74 4.97
CA LEU A 13 16.70 -0.62 5.52
C LEU A 13 17.57 0.24 6.44
N CYS A 14 18.33 -0.38 7.36
CA CYS A 14 19.22 0.30 8.28
C CYS A 14 20.36 1.03 7.56
N ASP A 15 20.94 0.43 6.51
CA ASP A 15 21.98 1.04 5.67
C ASP A 15 21.50 2.31 4.95
N ASN A 16 20.20 2.38 4.64
CA ASN A 16 19.57 3.53 3.95
C ASN A 16 18.85 4.50 4.89
N THR A 17 18.92 4.26 6.20
CA THR A 17 18.33 5.11 7.24
C THR A 17 19.38 5.43 8.30
N LYS A 18 18.99 6.22 9.30
CA LYS A 18 19.88 6.52 10.46
C LYS A 18 19.69 5.55 11.61
N GLY A 19 18.81 4.54 11.48
CA GLY A 19 18.50 3.57 12.52
C GLY A 19 19.48 2.41 12.54
N THR A 20 19.54 1.71 13.68
CA THR A 20 20.32 0.48 13.87
C THR A 20 19.44 -0.76 13.76
N VAL A 21 20.04 -1.93 13.52
CA VAL A 21 19.33 -3.22 13.50
C VAL A 21 18.65 -3.49 14.84
N GLU A 22 19.29 -3.15 15.94
CA GLU A 22 18.76 -3.35 17.29
C GLU A 22 17.51 -2.48 17.54
N GLU A 23 17.56 -1.20 17.17
CA GLU A 23 16.39 -0.30 17.25
C GLU A 23 15.23 -0.83 16.40
N PHE A 24 15.52 -1.30 15.19
CA PHE A 24 14.51 -1.88 14.32
C PHE A 24 13.87 -3.13 14.92
N GLN A 25 14.66 -4.05 15.45
CA GLN A 25 14.16 -5.29 16.07
C GLN A 25 13.27 -5.05 17.28
N ASN A 26 13.49 -3.97 18.02
CA ASN A 26 12.68 -3.61 19.18
C ASN A 26 11.29 -3.07 18.84
N VAL A 27 11.07 -2.61 17.61
CA VAL A 27 9.81 -1.96 17.17
C VAL A 27 9.14 -2.65 15.99
N ALA A 28 9.80 -3.63 15.38
CA ALA A 28 9.32 -4.31 14.20
C ALA A 28 8.82 -5.73 14.50
N TYR A 29 7.92 -6.19 13.67
CA TYR A 29 7.49 -7.58 13.62
C TYR A 29 7.64 -8.11 12.19
N VAL A 30 7.76 -9.42 12.05
CA VAL A 30 7.95 -10.10 10.76
C VAL A 30 6.84 -11.11 10.54
N HIS A 31 6.03 -10.89 9.53
CA HIS A 31 5.06 -11.86 9.05
C HIS A 31 5.64 -12.69 7.91
N LYS A 32 5.27 -13.98 7.87
CA LYS A 32 5.72 -14.93 6.84
C LYS A 32 4.53 -15.61 6.17
N ASN A 33 4.71 -16.02 4.92
CA ASN A 33 3.75 -16.82 4.16
C ASN A 33 2.32 -16.22 4.20
N ASN A 34 1.34 -17.01 4.62
CA ASN A 34 -0.07 -16.60 4.66
C ASN A 34 -0.34 -15.44 5.62
N ASP A 35 0.42 -15.33 6.73
CA ASP A 35 0.30 -14.21 7.65
C ASP A 35 0.75 -12.90 7.00
N ALA A 36 1.84 -12.94 6.20
CA ALA A 36 2.29 -11.78 5.45
C ALA A 36 1.26 -11.36 4.38
N ILE A 37 0.62 -12.32 3.71
CA ILE A 37 -0.46 -12.05 2.76
C ILE A 37 -1.64 -11.39 3.47
N SER A 38 -2.12 -11.99 4.56
CA SER A 38 -3.24 -11.49 5.36
C SER A 38 -2.96 -10.10 5.91
N HIS A 39 -1.75 -9.88 6.44
CA HIS A 39 -1.32 -8.57 6.93
C HIS A 39 -1.31 -7.52 5.80
N MET A 40 -0.82 -7.87 4.62
CA MET A 40 -0.82 -6.96 3.48
C MET A 40 -2.23 -6.53 3.05
N PHE A 41 -3.22 -7.42 3.13
CA PHE A 41 -4.63 -7.08 2.92
C PHE A 41 -5.13 -6.11 3.99
N LYS A 42 -4.86 -6.37 5.29
CA LYS A 42 -5.28 -5.50 6.40
C LYS A 42 -4.67 -4.10 6.29
N VAL A 43 -3.36 -4.01 6.02
CA VAL A 43 -2.66 -2.74 5.81
C VAL A 43 -3.23 -1.99 4.60
N GLY A 44 -3.35 -2.67 3.45
CA GLY A 44 -3.84 -2.04 2.21
C GLY A 44 -5.31 -1.62 2.26
N SER A 45 -6.09 -2.17 3.18
CA SER A 45 -7.49 -1.80 3.45
C SER A 45 -7.64 -0.78 4.57
N GLY A 46 -6.55 -0.39 5.23
CA GLY A 46 -6.59 0.53 6.36
C GLY A 46 -7.18 -0.07 7.64
N LEU A 47 -7.31 -1.40 7.73
CA LEU A 47 -7.78 -2.07 8.95
C LEU A 47 -6.70 -2.12 10.03
N ASP A 48 -5.43 -2.15 9.61
CA ASP A 48 -4.26 -2.12 10.49
C ASP A 48 -3.60 -0.73 10.47
N SER A 49 -4.39 0.29 10.70
CA SER A 49 -3.97 1.68 10.77
C SER A 49 -4.46 2.32 12.07
N GLN A 50 -3.70 3.24 12.63
CA GLN A 50 -4.16 4.09 13.74
C GLN A 50 -5.43 4.86 13.38
N ILE A 51 -5.59 5.20 12.11
CA ILE A 51 -6.83 5.76 11.56
C ILE A 51 -7.55 4.65 10.79
N LEU A 52 -8.50 3.99 11.45
CA LEU A 52 -9.28 2.92 10.83
C LEU A 52 -9.89 3.37 9.49
N GLY A 53 -9.60 2.62 8.41
CA GLY A 53 -10.07 2.92 7.08
C GLY A 53 -9.29 3.99 6.33
N ASP A 54 -8.01 4.24 6.67
CA ASP A 54 -7.14 5.16 5.93
C ASP A 54 -6.81 4.61 4.53
N PHE A 55 -7.41 5.22 3.50
CA PHE A 55 -7.17 4.87 2.09
C PHE A 55 -5.96 5.59 1.46
N GLU A 56 -5.23 6.41 2.18
CA GLU A 56 -3.96 6.93 1.66
C GLU A 56 -2.90 5.84 1.55
N ILE A 57 -2.95 4.85 2.44
CA ILE A 57 -2.04 3.70 2.48
C ILE A 57 -2.05 2.94 1.15
N ILE A 58 -3.23 2.65 0.58
CA ILE A 58 -3.31 1.96 -0.71
C ILE A 58 -2.72 2.79 -1.85
N GLY A 59 -2.78 4.13 -1.76
CA GLY A 59 -2.13 5.02 -2.70
C GLY A 59 -0.60 4.91 -2.65
N GLN A 60 -0.04 4.80 -1.45
CA GLN A 60 1.39 4.61 -1.23
C GLN A 60 1.83 3.24 -1.74
N LEU A 61 1.07 2.18 -1.45
CA LEU A 61 1.32 0.82 -1.93
C LEU A 61 1.34 0.78 -3.47
N LYS A 62 0.36 1.38 -4.15
CA LYS A 62 0.32 1.51 -5.61
C LYS A 62 1.55 2.20 -6.18
N SER A 63 1.97 3.31 -5.54
CA SER A 63 3.14 4.07 -5.97
C SER A 63 4.43 3.25 -5.81
N GLY A 64 4.60 2.56 -4.68
CA GLY A 64 5.73 1.67 -4.43
C GLY A 64 5.80 0.52 -5.44
N ALA A 65 4.66 -0.17 -5.66
CA ALA A 65 4.57 -1.26 -6.63
C ALA A 65 4.89 -0.80 -8.06
N LYS A 66 4.41 0.38 -8.48
CA LYS A 66 4.74 0.96 -9.79
C LYS A 66 6.24 1.22 -9.95
N LYS A 67 6.89 1.78 -8.91
CA LYS A 67 8.35 2.00 -8.92
C LYS A 67 9.10 0.68 -9.03
N SER A 68 8.73 -0.32 -8.23
CA SER A 68 9.34 -1.66 -8.25
C SER A 68 9.15 -2.35 -9.61
N LYS A 69 7.96 -2.22 -10.22
CA LYS A 69 7.69 -2.77 -11.57
C LYS A 69 8.56 -2.11 -12.63
N ASN A 70 8.68 -0.79 -12.61
CA ASN A 70 9.52 -0.04 -13.56
C ASN A 70 11.01 -0.38 -13.42
N ALA A 71 11.45 -0.77 -12.23
CA ALA A 71 12.81 -1.23 -11.95
C ALA A 71 13.03 -2.74 -12.23
N GLY A 72 12.01 -3.47 -12.73
CA GLY A 72 12.11 -4.92 -13.00
C GLY A 72 12.16 -5.79 -11.73
N LEU A 73 11.80 -5.24 -10.57
CA LEU A 73 11.90 -5.91 -9.27
C LEU A 73 10.59 -6.59 -8.82
N LEU A 74 9.52 -6.45 -9.59
CA LEU A 74 8.20 -7.02 -9.25
C LEU A 74 7.96 -8.27 -10.09
N ASN A 75 7.90 -9.43 -9.44
CA ASN A 75 7.53 -10.69 -10.09
C ASN A 75 6.00 -10.86 -10.17
N SER A 76 5.56 -11.87 -10.94
CA SER A 76 4.13 -12.15 -11.17
C SER A 76 3.35 -12.41 -9.88
N TYR A 77 3.97 -13.07 -8.88
CA TYR A 77 3.36 -13.32 -7.58
C TYR A 77 3.06 -12.02 -6.82
N LEU A 78 4.07 -11.17 -6.67
CA LEU A 78 3.91 -9.89 -5.97
C LEU A 78 2.99 -8.94 -6.74
N GLU A 79 3.06 -8.93 -8.08
CA GLU A 79 2.15 -8.13 -8.90
C GLU A 79 0.70 -8.56 -8.69
N ARG A 80 0.43 -9.88 -8.69
CA ARG A 80 -0.91 -10.42 -8.45
C ARG A 80 -1.40 -10.10 -7.04
N LEU A 81 -0.55 -10.28 -6.02
CA LEU A 81 -0.88 -9.96 -4.63
C LEU A 81 -1.25 -8.48 -4.48
N VAL A 82 -0.40 -7.57 -4.96
CA VAL A 82 -0.68 -6.12 -4.91
C VAL A 82 -1.99 -5.77 -5.60
N ASN A 83 -2.25 -6.34 -6.77
CA ASN A 83 -3.50 -6.11 -7.50
C ASN A 83 -4.72 -6.64 -6.74
N SER A 84 -4.60 -7.79 -6.06
CA SER A 84 -5.66 -8.34 -5.21
C SER A 84 -5.94 -7.42 -4.00
N VAL A 85 -4.90 -6.92 -3.34
CA VAL A 85 -5.03 -5.96 -2.24
C VAL A 85 -5.68 -4.64 -2.71
N ILE A 86 -5.30 -4.14 -3.89
CA ILE A 86 -5.91 -2.94 -4.49
C ILE A 86 -7.40 -3.17 -4.76
N ARG A 87 -7.77 -4.36 -5.25
CA ARG A 87 -9.15 -4.74 -5.52
C ARG A 87 -9.96 -4.81 -4.23
N ALA A 88 -9.41 -5.44 -3.17
CA ALA A 88 -10.06 -5.50 -1.86
C ALA A 88 -10.29 -4.10 -1.29
N SER A 89 -9.27 -3.26 -1.26
CA SER A 89 -9.37 -1.88 -0.81
C SER A 89 -10.43 -1.08 -1.58
N LYS A 90 -10.51 -1.26 -2.90
CA LYS A 90 -11.53 -0.60 -3.73
C LYS A 90 -12.95 -1.09 -3.39
N ARG A 91 -13.14 -2.41 -3.26
CA ARG A 91 -14.45 -2.99 -2.89
C ARG A 91 -14.88 -2.50 -1.51
N ILE A 92 -14.00 -2.56 -0.52
CA ILE A 92 -14.29 -2.06 0.84
C ILE A 92 -14.72 -0.60 0.80
N LYS A 93 -14.02 0.24 0.02
CA LYS A 93 -14.38 1.65 -0.13
C LYS A 93 -15.76 1.87 -0.76
N THR A 94 -16.19 1.01 -1.67
CA THR A 94 -17.46 1.16 -2.41
C THR A 94 -18.63 0.41 -1.79
N GLU A 95 -18.36 -0.68 -1.06
CA GLU A 95 -19.38 -1.57 -0.50
C GLU A 95 -19.58 -1.37 1.01
N THR A 96 -18.70 -0.60 1.67
CA THR A 96 -18.82 -0.30 3.10
C THR A 96 -18.62 1.19 3.37
N GLU A 97 -19.08 1.64 4.54
CA GLU A 97 -18.80 2.99 5.03
C GLU A 97 -17.56 3.06 5.93
N LEU A 98 -16.66 2.05 5.89
CA LEU A 98 -15.43 2.01 6.66
C LEU A 98 -14.57 3.26 6.41
N SER A 99 -14.68 3.83 5.21
CA SER A 99 -14.00 5.06 4.79
C SER A 99 -14.89 6.29 4.78
N SER A 100 -16.14 6.19 5.18
CA SER A 100 -17.03 7.33 5.25
C SER A 100 -16.59 8.28 6.37
N GLY A 101 -16.59 9.56 6.09
CA GLY A 101 -16.07 10.58 7.00
C GLY A 101 -14.53 10.71 6.96
N ALA A 102 -13.92 11.14 8.06
CA ALA A 102 -12.50 11.47 8.16
C ALA A 102 -11.59 10.25 7.98
N THR A 103 -11.19 9.98 6.75
CA THR A 103 -10.25 8.89 6.40
C THR A 103 -8.81 9.35 6.31
N SER A 104 -8.55 10.63 6.53
CA SER A 104 -7.18 11.17 6.53
C SER A 104 -6.95 12.03 7.76
N VAL A 105 -5.70 12.03 8.22
CA VAL A 105 -5.20 12.96 9.24
C VAL A 105 -5.69 14.39 8.98
N SER A 106 -5.68 14.78 7.70
CA SER A 106 -6.08 16.10 7.25
C SER A 106 -7.56 16.41 7.50
N PHE A 107 -8.43 15.44 7.36
CA PHE A 107 -9.85 15.67 7.66
C PHE A 107 -10.15 15.53 9.16
N ALA A 108 -9.50 14.59 9.84
CA ALA A 108 -9.62 14.43 11.29
C ALA A 108 -9.21 15.72 12.03
N SER A 109 -8.13 16.36 11.57
CA SER A 109 -7.70 17.66 12.13
C SER A 109 -8.74 18.76 11.92
N VAL A 110 -9.37 18.83 10.76
CA VAL A 110 -10.42 19.81 10.47
C VAL A 110 -11.68 19.53 11.29
N GLN A 111 -12.07 18.28 11.44
CA GLN A 111 -13.19 17.90 12.32
C GLN A 111 -12.91 18.26 13.78
N TYR A 112 -11.69 17.99 14.26
CA TYR A 112 -11.30 18.39 15.62
C TYR A 112 -11.46 19.89 15.82
N ILE A 113 -10.97 20.71 14.88
CA ILE A 113 -11.10 22.17 14.93
C ILE A 113 -12.58 22.57 14.95
N MET A 114 -13.42 22.00 14.06
CA MET A 114 -14.85 22.30 13.98
C MET A 114 -15.61 21.96 15.28
N SER A 115 -15.21 20.89 15.96
CA SER A 115 -15.85 20.45 17.22
C SER A 115 -15.40 21.25 18.43
N ASN A 116 -14.19 21.82 18.42
CA ASN A 116 -13.61 22.49 19.59
C ASN A 116 -13.50 24.00 19.46
N VAL A 117 -13.62 24.58 18.25
CA VAL A 117 -13.47 26.01 18.01
C VAL A 117 -14.78 26.60 17.50
N LYS A 118 -15.35 27.54 18.27
CA LYS A 118 -16.54 28.27 17.87
C LYS A 118 -16.19 29.37 16.85
N HIS A 119 -17.13 29.68 15.97
CA HIS A 119 -16.99 30.76 14.95
C HIS A 119 -15.73 30.58 14.09
N ILE A 120 -15.46 29.36 13.65
CA ILE A 120 -14.25 29.01 12.91
C ILE A 120 -14.08 29.86 11.63
N SER A 121 -15.16 30.29 10.98
CA SER A 121 -15.13 31.13 9.77
C SER A 121 -14.46 32.50 9.97
N GLU A 122 -14.36 32.95 11.22
CA GLU A 122 -13.81 34.26 11.59
C GLU A 122 -12.40 34.14 12.21
N LYS A 123 -11.90 32.94 12.38
CA LYS A 123 -10.61 32.65 13.04
C LYS A 123 -9.45 32.79 12.08
N ASN A 124 -8.36 33.38 12.55
CA ASN A 124 -7.09 33.40 11.83
C ASN A 124 -6.42 32.03 11.94
N ILE A 125 -6.23 31.35 10.82
CA ILE A 125 -5.64 30.03 10.74
C ILE A 125 -4.30 30.12 10.02
N LEU A 126 -3.24 29.69 10.67
CA LEU A 126 -1.94 29.49 10.05
C LEU A 126 -1.75 28.01 9.70
N LEU A 127 -1.49 27.72 8.43
CA LEU A 127 -1.05 26.39 7.98
C LEU A 127 0.42 26.45 7.59
N PHE A 128 1.25 25.85 8.42
CA PHE A 128 2.69 25.76 8.21
C PHE A 128 3.09 24.39 7.67
N GLY A 129 3.55 24.38 6.43
CA GLY A 129 3.88 23.21 5.65
C GLY A 129 2.83 22.86 4.59
N THR A 130 3.26 22.79 3.33
CA THR A 130 2.40 22.52 2.16
C THR A 130 2.77 21.22 1.47
N GLY A 131 3.24 20.23 2.24
CA GLY A 131 3.39 18.85 1.82
C GLY A 131 2.03 18.19 1.51
N LYS A 132 1.98 16.88 1.36
CA LYS A 132 0.73 16.15 1.05
C LYS A 132 -0.34 16.38 2.12
N ILE A 133 0.02 16.23 3.40
CA ILE A 133 -0.90 16.44 4.54
C ILE A 133 -1.37 17.90 4.57
N GLY A 134 -0.46 18.87 4.50
CA GLY A 134 -0.80 20.28 4.55
C GLY A 134 -1.75 20.71 3.41
N ARG A 135 -1.51 20.23 2.17
CA ARG A 135 -2.42 20.50 1.03
C ARG A 135 -3.82 19.94 1.27
N ASN A 136 -3.91 18.69 1.69
CA ASN A 136 -5.19 18.05 1.96
C ASN A 136 -5.92 18.75 3.13
N THR A 137 -5.19 19.18 4.16
CA THR A 137 -5.75 19.95 5.29
C THR A 137 -6.27 21.30 4.81
N CYS A 138 -5.53 22.00 3.96
CA CYS A 138 -5.97 23.24 3.34
C CYS A 138 -7.28 23.08 2.56
N GLU A 139 -7.35 22.06 1.69
CA GLU A 139 -8.55 21.74 0.90
C GLU A 139 -9.75 21.44 1.80
N ASN A 140 -9.56 20.65 2.85
CA ASN A 140 -10.62 20.33 3.81
C ASN A 140 -11.05 21.55 4.64
N LEU A 141 -10.12 22.39 5.08
CA LEU A 141 -10.44 23.64 5.79
C LEU A 141 -11.35 24.52 4.94
N VAL A 142 -10.93 24.86 3.72
CA VAL A 142 -11.71 25.71 2.81
C VAL A 142 -13.09 25.11 2.54
N LYS A 143 -13.15 23.82 2.26
CA LYS A 143 -14.39 23.14 1.91
C LYS A 143 -15.40 23.07 3.04
N HIS A 144 -14.94 22.81 4.28
CA HIS A 144 -15.83 22.48 5.39
C HIS A 144 -16.05 23.63 6.36
N THR A 145 -15.11 24.59 6.46
CA THR A 145 -15.23 25.71 7.43
C THR A 145 -15.70 27.00 6.80
N LYS A 146 -15.64 27.13 5.46
CA LYS A 146 -15.87 28.39 4.72
C LYS A 146 -15.00 29.55 5.21
N ASN A 147 -13.90 29.25 5.88
CA ASN A 147 -12.94 30.23 6.39
C ASN A 147 -12.07 30.74 5.25
N THR A 148 -11.92 32.06 5.13
CA THR A 148 -11.06 32.73 4.16
C THR A 148 -9.82 33.38 4.80
N HIS A 149 -9.71 33.36 6.15
CA HIS A 149 -8.58 33.90 6.91
C HIS A 149 -7.53 32.80 7.16
N ILE A 150 -7.12 32.12 6.10
CA ILE A 150 -6.09 31.06 6.14
C ILE A 150 -4.81 31.59 5.51
N THR A 151 -3.75 31.65 6.32
CA THR A 151 -2.39 31.99 5.86
C THR A 151 -1.57 30.73 5.68
N LEU A 152 -0.88 30.62 4.56
CA LEU A 152 0.03 29.51 4.27
C LEU A 152 1.48 29.98 4.41
N ILE A 153 2.27 29.19 5.14
CA ILE A 153 3.73 29.32 5.21
C ILE A 153 4.38 28.01 4.84
N ASN A 154 5.41 28.06 4.01
CA ASN A 154 6.26 26.91 3.70
C ASN A 154 7.70 27.37 3.49
N ARG A 155 8.67 26.53 3.85
CA ARG A 155 10.10 26.82 3.64
C ARG A 155 10.42 27.22 2.19
N THR A 156 9.77 26.58 1.23
CA THR A 156 9.81 26.94 -0.19
C THR A 156 8.51 27.68 -0.53
N LYS A 157 8.59 28.99 -0.73
CA LYS A 157 7.43 29.88 -0.92
C LYS A 157 6.58 29.46 -2.12
N ASP A 158 7.19 29.12 -3.26
CA ASP A 158 6.51 28.70 -4.48
C ASP A 158 5.54 27.53 -4.26
N LYS A 159 5.89 26.60 -3.34
CA LYS A 159 5.01 25.48 -2.99
C LYS A 159 3.76 25.93 -2.23
N ALA A 160 3.87 26.95 -1.42
CA ALA A 160 2.73 27.55 -0.71
C ALA A 160 1.85 28.33 -1.70
N GLU A 161 2.45 29.08 -2.62
CA GLU A 161 1.75 29.82 -3.67
C GLU A 161 0.96 28.90 -4.61
N ALA A 162 1.54 27.74 -4.99
CA ALA A 162 0.86 26.75 -5.81
C ALA A 162 -0.38 26.13 -5.13
N VAL A 163 -0.41 26.07 -3.80
CA VAL A 163 -1.58 25.62 -3.03
C VAL A 163 -2.56 26.76 -2.84
N ALA A 164 -2.08 27.93 -2.43
CA ALA A 164 -2.89 29.10 -2.16
C ALA A 164 -3.66 29.59 -3.39
N GLY A 165 -3.03 29.56 -4.57
CA GLY A 165 -3.64 30.01 -5.83
C GLY A 165 -4.91 29.24 -6.22
N LYS A 166 -5.07 27.99 -5.76
CA LYS A 166 -6.30 27.22 -5.98
C LYS A 166 -7.50 27.73 -5.19
N PHE A 167 -7.26 28.40 -4.05
CA PHE A 167 -8.28 28.79 -3.08
C PHE A 167 -8.26 30.29 -2.78
N ASN A 168 -7.41 31.04 -3.45
CA ASN A 168 -7.22 32.47 -3.25
C ASN A 168 -6.87 32.84 -1.79
N LEU A 169 -5.91 32.10 -1.22
CA LEU A 169 -5.46 32.28 0.16
C LEU A 169 -4.16 33.08 0.26
N LEU A 170 -3.89 33.62 1.46
CA LEU A 170 -2.71 34.42 1.74
C LEU A 170 -1.46 33.55 1.90
N VAL A 171 -0.34 33.96 1.32
CA VAL A 171 0.97 33.35 1.52
C VAL A 171 1.92 34.33 2.15
N LYS A 172 2.61 33.91 3.20
CA LYS A 172 3.66 34.67 3.85
C LYS A 172 5.01 33.98 3.74
N ASP A 173 6.07 34.76 3.84
CA ASP A 173 7.44 34.23 3.87
C ASP A 173 7.71 33.48 5.17
N TYR A 174 8.61 32.49 5.12
CA TYR A 174 9.00 31.73 6.31
C TYR A 174 9.57 32.62 7.44
N ARG A 175 10.17 33.75 7.11
CA ARG A 175 10.69 34.73 8.08
C ARG A 175 9.59 35.34 8.94
N ASN A 176 8.35 35.37 8.46
CA ASN A 176 7.20 35.86 9.20
C ASN A 176 6.53 34.82 10.11
N LEU A 177 7.11 33.62 10.23
CA LEU A 177 6.49 32.49 10.96
C LEU A 177 6.13 32.90 12.40
N GLN A 178 7.03 33.57 13.13
CA GLN A 178 6.80 34.02 14.50
C GLN A 178 5.64 34.99 14.58
N GLU A 179 5.61 35.99 13.70
CA GLU A 179 4.55 37.00 13.64
C GLU A 179 3.19 36.36 13.38
N GLU A 180 3.12 35.47 12.36
CA GLU A 180 1.89 34.77 11.97
C GLU A 180 1.39 33.80 13.05
N ILE A 181 2.30 33.12 13.78
CA ILE A 181 1.91 32.32 14.95
C ILE A 181 1.21 33.19 16.00
N ASN A 182 1.75 34.39 16.28
CA ASN A 182 1.27 35.24 17.35
C ASN A 182 -0.07 35.97 17.06
N ILE A 183 -0.42 36.12 15.79
CA ILE A 183 -1.72 36.71 15.38
C ILE A 183 -2.78 35.62 15.14
N SER A 184 -2.41 34.36 15.00
CA SER A 184 -3.33 33.28 14.73
C SER A 184 -4.12 32.83 15.95
N ASP A 185 -5.31 32.28 15.72
CA ASP A 185 -6.12 31.57 16.71
C ASP A 185 -5.87 30.04 16.64
N ILE A 186 -5.48 29.59 15.45
CA ILE A 186 -5.19 28.18 15.17
C ILE A 186 -3.91 28.08 14.34
N VAL A 187 -2.99 27.23 14.75
CA VAL A 187 -1.78 26.88 14.00
C VAL A 187 -1.80 25.39 13.68
N ILE A 188 -1.64 25.07 12.40
CA ILE A 188 -1.54 23.69 11.93
C ILE A 188 -0.14 23.49 11.37
N VAL A 189 0.62 22.60 11.96
CA VAL A 189 1.98 22.24 11.54
C VAL A 189 1.93 20.92 10.77
N ALA A 190 2.35 20.94 9.51
CA ALA A 190 2.33 19.79 8.62
C ALA A 190 3.63 19.76 7.78
N THR A 191 4.77 19.84 8.46
CA THR A 191 6.09 19.87 7.82
C THR A 191 6.73 18.49 7.78
N GLY A 192 7.78 18.33 6.99
CA GLY A 192 8.59 17.12 6.93
C GLY A 192 9.99 17.33 7.48
N ALA A 193 10.16 18.26 8.44
CA ALA A 193 11.44 18.50 9.07
C ALA A 193 11.79 17.35 10.02
N GLN A 194 13.08 17.06 10.17
CA GLN A 194 13.56 16.00 11.08
C GLN A 194 13.54 16.47 12.53
N ASP A 195 13.76 17.76 12.76
CA ASP A 195 13.80 18.39 14.07
C ASP A 195 12.61 19.33 14.23
N PRO A 196 12.16 19.61 15.47
CA PRO A 196 11.09 20.58 15.72
C PRO A 196 11.40 21.93 15.12
N THR A 197 10.38 22.56 14.55
CA THR A 197 10.47 23.89 13.92
C THR A 197 9.68 24.95 14.69
N VAL A 198 8.80 24.55 15.59
CA VAL A 198 8.04 25.43 16.46
C VAL A 198 8.42 25.16 17.92
N TYR A 199 8.93 26.20 18.58
CA TYR A 199 9.38 26.18 19.99
C TYR A 199 8.62 27.22 20.79
N LYS A 200 8.60 27.07 22.11
CA LYS A 200 8.04 28.03 23.06
C LYS A 200 8.52 29.46 22.82
N SER A 201 9.77 29.64 22.44
CA SER A 201 10.36 30.96 22.17
C SER A 201 9.72 31.74 21.01
N LEU A 202 9.05 31.04 20.08
CA LEU A 202 8.34 31.67 18.99
C LEU A 202 6.95 32.17 19.38
N ILE A 203 6.43 31.73 20.54
CA ILE A 203 5.06 32.01 20.97
C ILE A 203 5.07 33.10 22.05
N GLN A 204 4.61 34.28 21.69
CA GLN A 204 4.56 35.42 22.59
C GLN A 204 3.11 35.87 22.84
N THR A 205 2.14 35.29 22.13
CA THR A 205 0.73 35.65 22.29
C THR A 205 0.21 35.23 23.66
N LYS A 206 -0.66 36.07 24.22
CA LYS A 206 -1.42 35.77 25.45
C LYS A 206 -2.84 35.27 25.17
N LYS A 207 -3.24 35.28 23.88
CA LYS A 207 -4.53 34.74 23.46
C LYS A 207 -4.54 33.22 23.56
N PRO A 208 -5.70 32.61 23.77
CA PRO A 208 -5.83 31.16 23.56
C PRO A 208 -5.40 30.78 22.13
N LEU A 209 -4.50 29.83 22.00
CA LEU A 209 -3.98 29.35 20.74
C LEU A 209 -4.07 27.83 20.68
N LEU A 210 -4.77 27.32 19.65
CA LEU A 210 -4.79 25.90 19.34
C LEU A 210 -3.69 25.57 18.35
N ILE A 211 -2.82 24.62 18.69
CA ILE A 211 -1.76 24.11 17.81
C ILE A 211 -2.02 22.64 17.51
N LEU A 212 -2.12 22.29 16.24
CA LEU A 212 -2.22 20.94 15.75
C LEU A 212 -0.92 20.54 15.06
N ASP A 213 -0.20 19.56 15.61
CA ASP A 213 1.00 19.00 14.97
C ASP A 213 0.66 17.71 14.24
N LEU A 214 0.60 17.80 12.92
CA LEU A 214 0.30 16.68 12.00
C LEU A 214 1.57 16.07 11.40
N SER A 215 2.73 16.45 11.92
CA SER A 215 4.02 16.05 11.37
C SER A 215 4.53 14.73 11.98
N ILE A 216 5.26 13.95 11.18
CA ILE A 216 6.04 12.80 11.62
C ILE A 216 7.46 12.97 11.05
N PRO A 217 8.48 13.08 11.93
CA PRO A 217 8.42 13.22 13.39
C PRO A 217 7.74 14.52 13.84
N LYS A 218 7.41 14.64 15.14
CA LYS A 218 6.81 15.84 15.73
C LYS A 218 7.63 17.09 15.42
N ASN A 219 6.96 18.15 15.00
CA ASN A 219 7.61 19.40 14.62
C ASN A 219 7.28 20.57 15.54
N VAL A 220 6.43 20.36 16.53
CA VAL A 220 6.22 21.28 17.65
C VAL A 220 6.93 20.69 18.88
N ASN A 221 7.81 21.47 19.48
CA ASN A 221 8.55 21.02 20.67
C ASN A 221 7.61 20.90 21.87
N GLU A 222 7.84 19.92 22.73
CA GLU A 222 6.98 19.66 23.90
C GLU A 222 7.03 20.81 24.93
N ASP A 223 8.08 21.69 24.93
CA ASP A 223 8.18 22.87 25.77
C ASP A 223 7.04 23.87 25.57
N VAL A 224 6.34 23.78 24.43
CA VAL A 224 5.15 24.58 24.13
C VAL A 224 4.00 24.29 25.10
N ARG A 225 3.93 23.08 25.67
CA ARG A 225 2.90 22.72 26.66
C ARG A 225 3.02 23.46 28.00
N ASP A 226 4.19 24.05 28.28
CA ASP A 226 4.38 24.86 29.47
C ASP A 226 3.63 26.21 29.44
N LEU A 227 3.09 26.57 28.28
CA LEU A 227 2.31 27.83 28.12
C LEU A 227 0.83 27.56 28.42
N GLU A 228 0.28 28.21 29.46
CA GLU A 228 -1.09 27.99 29.95
C GLU A 228 -2.18 28.29 28.91
N ASN A 229 -1.91 29.22 28.00
CA ASN A 229 -2.85 29.62 26.96
C ASN A 229 -2.79 28.76 25.69
N ILE A 230 -1.99 27.72 25.65
CA ILE A 230 -1.79 26.87 24.48
C ILE A 230 -2.46 25.51 24.67
N THR A 231 -3.22 25.11 23.66
CA THR A 231 -3.69 23.74 23.52
C THR A 231 -2.89 23.06 22.39
N LEU A 232 -1.97 22.17 22.75
CA LEU A 232 -1.19 21.39 21.78
C LEU A 232 -1.79 19.99 21.60
N VAL A 233 -2.13 19.65 20.37
CA VAL A 233 -2.70 18.36 19.97
C VAL A 233 -1.80 17.76 18.90
N HIS A 234 -1.31 16.56 19.17
CA HIS A 234 -0.54 15.79 18.19
C HIS A 234 -1.42 14.84 17.39
N LEU A 235 -0.86 14.30 16.32
CA LEU A 235 -1.51 13.33 15.45
C LEU A 235 -2.12 12.15 16.22
N ASP A 236 -1.37 11.61 17.20
CA ASP A 236 -1.80 10.48 18.02
C ASP A 236 -3.03 10.81 18.89
N ASP A 237 -3.13 12.07 19.32
CA ASP A 237 -4.27 12.56 20.11
C ASP A 237 -5.53 12.70 19.23
N LEU A 238 -5.36 13.14 17.98
CA LEU A 238 -6.46 13.23 17.02
C LEU A 238 -7.09 11.85 16.72
N ALA A 239 -6.30 10.80 16.69
CA ALA A 239 -6.79 9.44 16.48
C ALA A 239 -7.72 8.98 17.61
N LYS A 240 -7.49 9.42 18.85
CA LYS A 240 -8.29 9.05 20.03
C LYS A 240 -9.62 9.81 20.13
N ILE A 241 -9.71 11.00 19.58
CA ILE A 241 -10.84 11.94 19.80
C ILE A 241 -12.01 11.69 18.83
N THR A 242 -11.83 10.88 17.77
CA THR A 242 -12.88 10.59 16.80
C THR A 242 -13.76 9.41 17.20
N ASP A 243 -14.05 9.22 18.50
CA ASP A 243 -14.71 8.02 19.02
C ASP A 243 -16.07 7.68 18.40
N GLU A 244 -16.97 8.64 18.21
CA GLU A 244 -18.26 8.36 17.58
C GLU A 244 -18.16 7.91 16.12
N THR A 245 -17.24 8.51 15.37
CA THR A 245 -16.97 8.13 13.98
C THR A 245 -16.23 6.78 13.95
N LEU A 246 -15.39 6.52 14.93
CA LEU A 246 -14.66 5.27 15.07
C LEU A 246 -15.61 4.09 15.33
N GLU A 247 -16.58 4.23 16.25
CA GLU A 247 -17.56 3.16 16.53
C GLU A 247 -18.42 2.85 15.29
N LYS A 248 -18.87 3.88 14.57
CA LYS A 248 -19.59 3.67 13.30
C LYS A 248 -18.76 2.89 12.29
N ARG A 249 -17.45 3.17 12.19
CA ARG A 249 -16.53 2.46 11.28
C ARG A 249 -16.25 1.03 11.75
N LYS A 250 -16.07 0.82 13.06
CA LYS A 250 -15.87 -0.53 13.62
C LYS A 250 -17.00 -1.48 13.23
N ALA A 251 -18.22 -0.98 13.12
CA ALA A 251 -19.37 -1.78 12.68
C ALA A 251 -19.19 -2.37 11.26
N TYR A 252 -18.35 -1.75 10.42
CA TYR A 252 -18.07 -2.24 9.06
C TYR A 252 -16.84 -3.16 8.96
N ILE A 253 -16.10 -3.38 10.05
CA ILE A 253 -14.95 -4.30 10.07
C ILE A 253 -15.36 -5.70 9.58
N PRO A 254 -16.43 -6.34 10.08
CA PRO A 254 -16.81 -7.68 9.63
C PRO A 254 -17.08 -7.76 8.12
N ALA A 255 -17.75 -6.72 7.57
CA ALA A 255 -18.01 -6.65 6.14
C ALA A 255 -16.69 -6.49 5.32
N ALA A 256 -15.76 -5.68 5.81
CA ALA A 256 -14.46 -5.52 5.19
C ALA A 256 -13.61 -6.80 5.26
N GLU A 257 -13.66 -7.52 6.38
CA GLU A 257 -12.99 -8.82 6.55
C GLU A 257 -13.56 -9.88 5.61
N THR A 258 -14.88 -9.89 5.42
CA THR A 258 -15.54 -10.78 4.45
C THR A 258 -15.04 -10.53 3.03
N ILE A 259 -14.94 -9.27 2.61
CA ILE A 259 -14.40 -8.90 1.29
C ILE A 259 -12.93 -9.33 1.16
N ILE A 260 -12.13 -9.15 2.20
CA ILE A 260 -10.73 -9.60 2.22
C ILE A 260 -10.67 -11.12 2.08
N TYR A 261 -11.49 -11.84 2.84
CA TYR A 261 -11.54 -13.31 2.78
C TYR A 261 -11.86 -13.83 1.37
N GLU A 262 -12.89 -13.29 0.72
CA GLU A 262 -13.27 -13.66 -0.64
C GLU A 262 -12.10 -13.46 -1.63
N ILE A 263 -11.47 -12.29 -1.62
CA ILE A 263 -10.38 -11.96 -2.56
C ILE A 263 -9.11 -12.75 -2.24
N ASN A 264 -8.84 -13.00 -0.95
CA ASN A 264 -7.72 -13.84 -0.53
C ASN A 264 -7.93 -15.30 -0.94
N ALA A 265 -9.16 -15.81 -0.85
CA ALA A 265 -9.50 -17.14 -1.34
C ALA A 265 -9.27 -17.27 -2.86
N GLU A 266 -9.67 -16.28 -3.66
CA GLU A 266 -9.36 -16.24 -5.09
C GLU A 266 -7.85 -16.16 -5.37
N PHE A 267 -7.10 -15.43 -4.54
CA PHE A 267 -5.65 -15.36 -4.67
C PHE A 267 -5.00 -16.70 -4.36
N ASN A 268 -5.43 -17.39 -3.31
CA ASN A 268 -4.94 -18.72 -2.95
C ASN A 268 -5.30 -19.76 -4.01
N ALA A 269 -6.52 -19.74 -4.54
CA ALA A 269 -6.91 -20.60 -5.65
C ALA A 269 -6.03 -20.39 -6.88
N TRP A 270 -5.66 -19.13 -7.16
CA TRP A 270 -4.68 -18.86 -8.21
C TRP A 270 -3.29 -19.42 -7.88
N LEU A 271 -2.83 -19.31 -6.62
CA LEU A 271 -1.54 -19.91 -6.21
C LEU A 271 -1.53 -21.42 -6.45
N ASP A 272 -2.61 -22.11 -6.17
CA ASP A 272 -2.72 -23.54 -6.42
C ASP A 272 -2.57 -23.86 -7.92
N THR A 273 -3.03 -22.97 -8.80
CA THR A 273 -2.81 -23.16 -10.24
C THR A 273 -1.34 -23.10 -10.65
N LEU A 274 -0.47 -22.48 -9.86
CA LEU A 274 0.95 -22.42 -10.19
C LEU A 274 1.65 -23.78 -10.06
N LYS A 275 1.09 -24.70 -9.29
CA LYS A 275 1.66 -26.05 -9.06
C LYS A 275 1.76 -26.85 -10.37
N PHE A 276 0.80 -26.70 -11.25
CA PHE A 276 0.75 -27.44 -12.51
C PHE A 276 1.27 -26.67 -13.75
N VAL A 277 1.66 -25.41 -13.59
CA VAL A 277 2.23 -24.61 -14.70
C VAL A 277 3.46 -25.31 -15.32
N PRO A 278 4.42 -25.86 -14.54
CA PRO A 278 5.56 -26.57 -15.10
C PRO A 278 5.14 -27.77 -15.97
N THR A 279 4.15 -28.55 -15.51
CA THR A 279 3.62 -29.70 -16.26
C THR A 279 2.99 -29.27 -17.58
N ILE A 280 2.18 -28.19 -17.59
CA ILE A 280 1.60 -27.66 -18.82
C ILE A 280 2.68 -27.15 -19.79
N GLN A 281 3.72 -26.49 -19.29
CA GLN A 281 4.85 -26.08 -20.11
C GLN A 281 5.61 -27.27 -20.70
N ALA A 282 5.83 -28.32 -19.92
CA ALA A 282 6.49 -29.54 -20.36
C ALA A 282 5.67 -30.27 -21.45
N ILE A 283 4.32 -30.35 -21.29
CA ILE A 283 3.42 -30.89 -22.34
C ILE A 283 3.59 -30.08 -23.63
N LYS A 284 3.51 -28.74 -23.51
CA LYS A 284 3.63 -27.85 -24.66
C LYS A 284 4.96 -28.05 -25.39
N HIS A 285 6.05 -28.15 -24.63
CA HIS A 285 7.37 -28.40 -25.20
C HIS A 285 7.42 -29.74 -25.92
N LYS A 286 6.96 -30.85 -25.27
CA LYS A 286 6.92 -32.17 -25.86
C LYS A 286 6.11 -32.25 -27.15
N LEU A 287 4.92 -31.61 -27.16
CA LEU A 287 4.08 -31.51 -28.37
C LEU A 287 4.76 -30.72 -29.48
N THR A 288 5.52 -29.69 -29.12
CA THR A 288 6.30 -28.87 -30.07
C THR A 288 7.44 -29.72 -30.66
N ASP A 289 8.13 -30.52 -29.87
CA ASP A 289 9.18 -31.40 -30.34
C ASP A 289 8.63 -32.47 -31.28
N LEU A 290 7.50 -33.10 -30.95
CA LEU A 290 6.79 -34.05 -31.83
C LEU A 290 6.39 -33.37 -33.16
N LYS A 291 5.84 -32.16 -33.15
CA LYS A 291 5.56 -31.38 -34.32
C LYS A 291 6.81 -31.17 -35.19
N ASN A 292 7.91 -30.74 -34.61
CA ASN A 292 9.16 -30.47 -35.33
C ASN A 292 9.75 -31.73 -35.96
N SER A 293 9.70 -32.84 -35.24
CA SER A 293 10.10 -34.15 -35.75
C SER A 293 9.26 -34.61 -36.95
N GLU A 294 7.93 -34.41 -36.86
CA GLU A 294 7.01 -34.74 -37.95
C GLU A 294 7.24 -33.83 -39.16
N PHE A 295 7.45 -32.56 -38.95
CA PHE A 295 7.75 -31.62 -40.05
C PHE A 295 9.03 -32.02 -40.80
N SER A 296 10.08 -32.39 -40.09
CA SER A 296 11.31 -32.86 -40.72
C SER A 296 11.12 -34.16 -41.54
N THR A 297 10.19 -34.99 -41.11
CA THR A 297 9.82 -36.19 -41.83
C THR A 297 8.99 -35.88 -43.08
N GLN A 298 8.01 -35.01 -42.97
CA GLN A 298 7.11 -34.65 -44.07
C GLN A 298 7.78 -33.83 -45.18
N ARG A 299 8.75 -32.95 -44.81
CA ARG A 299 9.62 -32.25 -45.77
C ARG A 299 10.36 -33.20 -46.72
N LYS A 300 10.72 -34.43 -46.22
CA LYS A 300 11.39 -35.43 -47.05
C LYS A 300 10.48 -36.29 -47.90
N LYS A 301 9.18 -36.34 -47.55
CA LYS A 301 8.20 -37.23 -48.17
C LYS A 301 7.29 -36.50 -49.17
N LEU A 302 7.08 -35.22 -49.00
CA LEU A 302 6.12 -34.41 -49.79
C LEU A 302 6.84 -33.30 -50.53
N ASP A 303 6.79 -33.33 -51.86
CA ASP A 303 7.41 -32.33 -52.74
C ASP A 303 6.84 -30.93 -52.54
N ASN A 304 5.57 -30.80 -52.11
CA ASN A 304 4.84 -29.55 -51.95
C ASN A 304 4.40 -29.35 -50.49
N PHE A 305 5.25 -29.60 -49.49
CA PHE A 305 4.93 -29.40 -48.09
C PHE A 305 4.83 -27.90 -47.74
N ASN A 306 3.60 -27.43 -47.49
CA ASN A 306 3.36 -26.07 -47.07
C ASN A 306 3.58 -25.91 -45.56
N GLU A 307 4.80 -25.56 -45.21
CA GLU A 307 5.25 -25.42 -43.81
C GLU A 307 4.50 -24.33 -43.05
N GLU A 308 4.16 -23.22 -43.67
CA GLU A 308 3.47 -22.11 -43.03
C GLU A 308 2.04 -22.50 -42.62
N GLN A 309 1.32 -23.19 -43.48
CA GLN A 309 0.00 -23.72 -43.12
C GLN A 309 0.06 -24.79 -42.06
N ALA A 310 1.04 -25.73 -42.16
CA ALA A 310 1.24 -26.77 -41.19
C ALA A 310 1.60 -26.19 -39.81
N GLU A 311 2.45 -25.17 -39.76
CA GLU A 311 2.78 -24.44 -38.52
C GLU A 311 1.56 -23.80 -37.86
N LEU A 312 0.72 -23.11 -38.67
CA LEU A 312 -0.47 -22.45 -38.14
C LEU A 312 -1.47 -23.48 -37.57
N ILE A 313 -1.69 -24.60 -38.25
CA ILE A 313 -2.64 -25.62 -37.81
C ILE A 313 -2.11 -26.33 -36.57
N SER A 314 -0.85 -26.77 -36.57
CA SER A 314 -0.25 -27.52 -35.47
C SER A 314 -0.12 -26.66 -34.21
N ALA A 315 0.25 -25.37 -34.32
CA ALA A 315 0.30 -24.46 -33.19
C ALA A 315 -1.08 -24.28 -32.53
N ARG A 316 -2.15 -24.20 -33.33
CA ARG A 316 -3.53 -24.15 -32.81
C ARG A 316 -3.94 -25.45 -32.13
N ILE A 317 -3.56 -26.61 -32.67
CA ILE A 317 -3.84 -27.91 -32.05
C ILE A 317 -3.12 -28.02 -30.72
N ILE A 318 -1.82 -27.71 -30.66
CA ILE A 318 -1.03 -27.70 -29.44
C ILE A 318 -1.66 -26.78 -28.37
N GLN A 319 -2.06 -25.58 -28.79
CA GLN A 319 -2.71 -24.63 -27.88
C GLN A 319 -4.04 -25.17 -27.32
N LYS A 320 -4.87 -25.81 -28.18
CA LYS A 320 -6.14 -26.41 -27.71
C LYS A 320 -5.89 -27.55 -26.73
N ILE A 321 -4.97 -28.45 -27.05
CA ILE A 321 -4.61 -29.58 -26.18
C ILE A 321 -4.12 -29.08 -24.83
N THR A 322 -3.17 -28.14 -24.80
CA THR A 322 -2.64 -27.56 -23.56
C THR A 322 -3.70 -26.85 -22.74
N ASN A 323 -4.66 -26.16 -23.40
CA ASN A 323 -5.79 -25.55 -22.72
C ASN A 323 -6.73 -26.57 -22.08
N HIS A 324 -6.99 -27.71 -22.73
CA HIS A 324 -7.81 -28.79 -22.15
C HIS A 324 -7.14 -29.39 -20.89
N PHE A 325 -5.83 -29.65 -20.93
CA PHE A 325 -5.10 -30.11 -19.74
C PHE A 325 -5.12 -29.05 -18.63
N ALA A 326 -4.89 -27.80 -18.94
CA ALA A 326 -4.96 -26.73 -17.97
C ALA A 326 -6.37 -26.56 -17.36
N SER A 327 -7.43 -26.80 -18.14
CA SER A 327 -8.81 -26.79 -17.64
C SER A 327 -9.08 -27.96 -16.71
N HIS A 328 -8.64 -29.18 -17.09
CA HIS A 328 -8.79 -30.37 -16.24
C HIS A 328 -8.06 -30.25 -14.90
N LEU A 329 -6.83 -29.71 -14.90
CA LEU A 329 -6.05 -29.51 -13.67
C LEU A 329 -6.61 -28.39 -12.78
N LYS A 330 -7.55 -27.58 -13.26
CA LYS A 330 -8.29 -26.57 -12.48
C LYS A 330 -9.61 -27.07 -11.91
N ASP A 331 -10.04 -28.25 -12.29
CA ASP A 331 -11.31 -28.81 -11.81
C ASP A 331 -11.15 -29.24 -10.34
N GLU A 332 -11.98 -28.66 -9.46
CA GLU A 332 -11.96 -28.92 -8.01
C GLU A 332 -12.23 -30.39 -7.64
N ASN A 333 -12.85 -31.15 -8.55
CA ASN A 333 -13.17 -32.57 -8.32
C ASN A 333 -12.00 -33.49 -8.70
N THR A 334 -10.88 -32.95 -9.17
CA THR A 334 -9.75 -33.73 -9.66
C THR A 334 -8.57 -33.65 -8.70
N SER A 335 -7.99 -34.79 -8.35
CA SER A 335 -6.70 -34.82 -7.65
C SER A 335 -5.60 -34.31 -8.59
N VAL A 336 -5.11 -33.09 -8.30
CA VAL A 336 -4.09 -32.42 -9.13
C VAL A 336 -2.82 -33.27 -9.20
N ASP A 337 -2.37 -33.83 -8.07
CA ASP A 337 -1.13 -34.60 -7.99
C ASP A 337 -1.21 -35.91 -8.81
N GLU A 338 -2.33 -36.65 -8.70
CA GLU A 338 -2.57 -37.84 -9.50
C GLU A 338 -2.66 -37.53 -11.00
N SER A 339 -3.29 -36.42 -11.35
CA SER A 339 -3.38 -35.99 -12.75
C SER A 339 -2.03 -35.56 -13.32
N ILE A 340 -1.19 -34.90 -12.53
CA ILE A 340 0.17 -34.56 -12.93
C ILE A 340 0.97 -35.83 -13.18
N GLU A 341 0.94 -36.78 -12.24
CA GLU A 341 1.66 -38.07 -12.38
C GLU A 341 1.20 -38.82 -13.61
N PHE A 342 -0.10 -38.88 -13.88
CA PHE A 342 -0.66 -39.51 -15.07
C PHE A 342 -0.17 -38.84 -16.36
N ILE A 343 -0.22 -37.51 -16.42
CA ILE A 343 0.23 -36.73 -17.58
C ILE A 343 1.72 -36.95 -17.83
N GLU A 344 2.54 -36.93 -16.77
CA GLU A 344 3.98 -37.16 -16.87
C GLU A 344 4.30 -38.54 -17.43
N LYS A 345 3.56 -39.56 -17.01
CA LYS A 345 3.69 -40.91 -17.55
C LYS A 345 3.28 -41.01 -19.02
N VAL A 346 2.14 -40.42 -19.39
CA VAL A 346 1.60 -40.48 -20.76
C VAL A 346 2.50 -39.76 -21.76
N PHE A 347 3.00 -38.59 -21.42
CA PHE A 347 3.86 -37.80 -22.30
C PHE A 347 5.35 -38.11 -22.13
N GLN A 348 5.70 -39.03 -21.25
CA GLN A 348 7.12 -39.38 -20.93
C GLN A 348 7.92 -38.12 -20.59
N ILE A 349 7.33 -37.26 -19.79
CA ILE A 349 7.95 -36.03 -19.28
C ILE A 349 8.67 -36.47 -18.00
N GLY A 350 9.99 -36.32 -17.96
CA GLY A 350 10.75 -36.61 -16.73
C GLY A 350 10.30 -35.69 -15.61
N HIS A 351 10.31 -36.20 -14.37
CA HIS A 351 9.92 -35.49 -13.17
C HIS A 351 10.73 -34.18 -13.04
N GLN A 352 10.29 -33.13 -13.69
CA GLN A 352 10.77 -31.77 -13.47
C GLN A 352 9.90 -31.10 -12.41
N LEU A 353 9.85 -31.73 -11.23
CA LEU A 353 9.27 -31.04 -10.08
C LEU A 353 10.21 -29.92 -9.67
N PRO A 354 9.72 -28.69 -9.60
CA PRO A 354 10.38 -27.66 -8.80
C PRO A 354 10.19 -27.92 -7.28
N VAL A 355 9.85 -29.16 -6.90
CA VAL A 355 9.53 -29.60 -5.53
C VAL A 355 10.75 -29.64 -4.61
N LYS A 356 11.97 -29.60 -5.14
CA LYS A 356 13.16 -29.55 -4.27
C LYS A 356 13.42 -28.21 -3.60
N LYS A 357 12.72 -27.13 -3.98
CA LYS A 357 12.98 -25.82 -3.34
C LYS A 357 12.10 -25.53 -2.14
N THR A 358 10.94 -26.18 -1.97
CA THR A 358 10.10 -25.89 -0.80
C THR A 358 10.57 -26.65 0.43
N SER A 359 10.92 -27.95 0.31
CA SER A 359 11.44 -28.73 1.46
C SER A 359 12.89 -28.38 1.82
N GLU A 360 13.75 -28.13 0.84
CA GLU A 360 15.11 -27.63 1.11
C GLU A 360 15.08 -26.18 1.63
N ILE A 361 14.09 -25.41 1.24
CA ILE A 361 13.82 -24.07 1.77
C ILE A 361 13.32 -24.18 3.21
N GLU A 362 12.38 -25.07 3.52
CA GLU A 362 11.90 -25.29 4.89
C GLU A 362 12.93 -25.92 5.82
N GLU A 363 13.78 -26.83 5.36
CA GLU A 363 14.86 -27.40 6.16
C GLU A 363 16.05 -26.45 6.34
N LYS A 364 16.36 -25.63 5.34
CA LYS A 364 17.45 -24.66 5.40
C LYS A 364 17.09 -23.41 6.20
N TYR A 365 15.79 -23.18 6.47
CA TYR A 365 15.25 -22.00 7.15
C TYR A 365 14.59 -22.28 8.50
N LYS A 366 14.92 -23.42 9.14
CA LYS A 366 14.67 -23.58 10.59
C LYS A 366 15.49 -22.55 11.35
N ILE A 367 15.04 -21.33 11.32
CA ILE A 367 15.52 -20.32 12.26
C ILE A 367 14.67 -20.47 13.50
N THR A 368 15.29 -21.02 14.53
CA THR A 368 14.81 -20.96 15.90
C THR A 368 14.76 -19.48 16.28
N LEU A 369 13.56 -18.93 16.33
CA LEU A 369 13.31 -17.66 17.00
C LEU A 369 13.11 -17.99 18.47
N SER A 370 14.14 -17.71 19.26
CA SER A 370 14.01 -17.57 20.71
C SER A 370 13.33 -16.26 21.06
#